data_058e7989c62769c75cdca1009781ca48
#
_entry.id   058e7989c62769c75cdca1009781ca48
#
_cell.length_a   1.000
_cell.length_b   1.000
_cell.length_c   1.000
_cell.angle_alpha   90.00
_cell.angle_beta   90.00
_cell.angle_gamma   90.00
#
_symmetry.space_group_name_H-M   'P 1'
#
loop_
_entity.id
_entity.type
_entity.pdbx_description
1 polymer ?
#
loop_
_entity_poly.entity_id
_entity_poly.type
_entity_poly.pdbx_seq_one_letter_code
_entity_poly.pdbx_strand_id
1 'polypeptide(L)'
;FLNALIYGVRHADGRLVFDTILMLIGRGAGKNGFISYDSFYMMSGHHGIKRYDIDIVATSESQAKTSFEDVYNVIDDNAGRLSKVFYRSKVLIQHKGTKSKLEFNTSNARTKDGKRTGVVIFDEIHEYEDYSNIKVFTSGLGKKKDPRIFYITTDGYVRGGPLDDLKEEARMVLNKELPDSTMLPFICKLDDPEEVHDESKWEKANPS
;
A
#
# COMPACT_ATOMS: atom_id res chain seq x y z
N PHE A 1 6.97 -7.65 12.23
CA PHE A 1 7.67 -6.41 12.59
C PHE A 1 7.03 -5.19 11.91
N LEU A 2 6.93 -5.14 10.58
CA LEU A 2 6.44 -3.97 9.83
C LEU A 2 5.02 -3.57 10.25
N ASN A 3 4.09 -4.51 10.39
CA ASN A 3 2.72 -4.23 10.85
C ASN A 3 2.66 -3.66 12.28
N ALA A 4 3.61 -4.03 13.16
CA ALA A 4 3.69 -3.43 14.48
C ALA A 4 4.06 -1.94 14.41
N LEU A 5 4.89 -1.52 13.46
CA LEU A 5 5.19 -0.12 13.21
C LEU A 5 4.00 0.62 12.59
N ILE A 6 3.37 0.03 11.57
CA ILE A 6 2.25 0.66 10.84
C ILE A 6 1.02 0.87 11.73
N TYR A 7 0.69 -0.10 12.57
CA TYR A 7 -0.55 -0.07 13.35
C TYR A 7 -0.36 0.24 14.84
N GLY A 8 0.80 -0.10 15.41
CA GLY A 8 1.05 -0.07 16.84
C GLY A 8 1.72 1.19 17.36
N VAL A 9 2.47 1.92 16.52
CA VAL A 9 3.23 3.10 16.96
C VAL A 9 2.39 4.37 16.77
N ARG A 10 2.18 5.08 17.89
CA ARG A 10 1.38 6.32 17.92
C ARG A 10 2.05 7.38 18.78
N HIS A 11 1.79 8.63 18.44
CA HIS A 11 2.08 9.77 19.31
C HIS A 11 1.24 9.71 20.59
N ALA A 12 1.65 10.45 21.61
CA ALA A 12 0.93 10.52 22.89
C ALA A 12 -0.53 11.02 22.75
N ASP A 13 -0.83 11.80 21.71
CA ASP A 13 -2.16 12.28 21.39
C ASP A 13 -3.01 11.27 20.58
N GLY A 14 -2.46 10.10 20.28
CA GLY A 14 -3.10 9.01 19.54
C GLY A 14 -3.01 9.09 18.03
N ARG A 15 -2.40 10.13 17.45
CA ARG A 15 -2.13 10.19 16.00
C ARG A 15 -1.15 9.11 15.57
N LEU A 16 -1.22 8.69 14.31
CA LEU A 16 -0.23 7.81 13.71
C LEU A 16 1.15 8.50 13.69
N VAL A 17 2.20 7.76 14.00
CA VAL A 17 3.58 8.17 13.71
C VAL A 17 3.86 7.99 12.24
N PHE A 18 3.38 6.87 11.67
CA PHE A 18 3.55 6.55 10.25
C PHE A 18 2.18 6.46 9.56
N ASP A 19 1.93 7.34 8.62
CA ASP A 19 0.75 7.31 7.74
C ASP A 19 1.10 7.10 6.26
N THR A 20 2.37 7.26 5.92
CA THR A 20 2.92 7.05 4.57
C THR A 20 3.94 5.92 4.61
N ILE A 21 3.71 4.86 3.87
CA ILE A 21 4.57 3.67 3.84
C ILE A 21 5.19 3.55 2.45
N LEU A 22 6.50 3.62 2.36
CA LEU A 22 7.25 3.29 1.15
C LEU A 22 7.83 1.89 1.29
N MET A 23 7.34 0.94 0.49
CA MET A 23 7.85 -0.42 0.42
C MET A 23 8.55 -0.63 -0.93
N LEU A 24 9.87 -0.57 -0.94
CA LEU A 24 10.70 -0.86 -2.10
C LEU A 24 11.48 -2.14 -1.81
N ILE A 25 11.08 -3.23 -2.47
CA ILE A 25 11.71 -4.55 -2.31
C ILE A 25 11.74 -5.28 -3.65
N GLY A 26 12.59 -6.28 -3.76
CA GLY A 26 12.79 -7.05 -4.98
C GLY A 26 11.50 -7.68 -5.53
N ARG A 27 11.54 -8.02 -6.82
CA ARG A 27 10.45 -8.77 -7.46
C ARG A 27 10.35 -10.15 -6.81
N GLY A 28 9.12 -10.61 -6.56
CA GLY A 28 8.89 -11.92 -5.92
C GLY A 28 9.00 -11.92 -4.39
N ALA A 29 9.39 -10.81 -3.74
CA ALA A 29 9.55 -10.70 -2.29
C ALA A 29 8.22 -10.52 -1.50
N GLY A 30 7.07 -10.89 -2.07
CA GLY A 30 5.80 -10.98 -1.34
C GLY A 30 5.03 -9.67 -1.15
N LYS A 31 5.36 -8.59 -1.88
CA LYS A 31 4.65 -7.28 -1.79
C LYS A 31 3.12 -7.42 -1.84
N ASN A 32 2.63 -8.14 -2.86
CA ASN A 32 1.19 -8.28 -3.09
C ASN A 32 0.51 -9.05 -1.95
N GLY A 33 1.13 -10.13 -1.46
CA GLY A 33 0.63 -10.87 -0.31
C GLY A 33 0.54 -10.02 0.95
N PHE A 34 1.55 -9.16 1.20
CA PHE A 34 1.53 -8.21 2.32
C PHE A 34 0.35 -7.24 2.20
N ILE A 35 0.17 -6.61 1.04
CA ILE A 35 -0.92 -5.66 0.79
C ILE A 35 -2.30 -6.34 0.84
N SER A 36 -2.42 -7.56 0.33
CA SER A 36 -3.66 -8.34 0.39
C SER A 36 -4.04 -8.62 1.83
N TYR A 37 -3.09 -9.04 2.66
CA TYR A 37 -3.30 -9.26 4.09
C TYR A 37 -3.71 -7.97 4.80
N ASP A 38 -2.99 -6.88 4.59
CA ASP A 38 -3.28 -5.58 5.21
C ASP A 38 -4.64 -5.04 4.77
N SER A 39 -4.99 -5.18 3.50
CA SER A 39 -6.31 -4.80 2.98
C SER A 39 -7.43 -5.59 3.66
N PHE A 40 -7.25 -6.91 3.80
CA PHE A 40 -8.21 -7.75 4.52
C PHE A 40 -8.36 -7.33 5.99
N TYR A 41 -7.24 -7.05 6.68
CA TYR A 41 -7.25 -6.58 8.08
C TYR A 41 -7.94 -5.22 8.20
N MET A 42 -7.58 -4.23 7.36
CA MET A 42 -8.12 -2.87 7.43
C MET A 42 -9.63 -2.81 7.15
N MET A 43 -10.17 -3.72 6.34
CA MET A 43 -11.63 -3.82 6.17
C MET A 43 -12.33 -4.39 7.39
N SER A 44 -11.65 -5.22 8.18
CA SER A 44 -12.24 -6.03 9.24
C SER A 44 -12.66 -5.22 10.48
N GLY A 45 -13.44 -5.86 11.35
CA GLY A 45 -13.80 -5.29 12.65
C GLY A 45 -12.60 -5.13 13.61
N HIS A 46 -11.52 -5.86 13.39
CA HIS A 46 -10.29 -5.79 14.19
C HIS A 46 -9.53 -4.47 14.01
N HIS A 47 -9.61 -3.85 12.81
CA HIS A 47 -9.07 -2.51 12.59
C HIS A 47 -9.87 -1.43 13.34
N GLY A 48 -11.16 -1.66 13.59
CA GLY A 48 -11.99 -0.82 14.46
C GLY A 48 -12.56 0.44 13.80
N ILE A 49 -12.20 0.77 12.55
CA ILE A 49 -12.70 1.95 11.84
C ILE A 49 -13.77 1.53 10.83
N LYS A 50 -14.97 2.09 10.97
CA LYS A 50 -16.08 1.82 10.04
C LYS A 50 -15.96 2.63 8.76
N ARG A 51 -16.37 2.01 7.64
CA ARG A 51 -16.35 2.64 6.30
C ARG A 51 -14.95 3.14 5.93
N TYR A 52 -13.95 2.35 6.27
CA TYR A 52 -12.55 2.59 5.94
C TYR A 52 -12.29 1.96 4.58
N ASP A 53 -12.58 2.72 3.54
CA ASP A 53 -12.50 2.22 2.16
C ASP A 53 -11.06 2.20 1.70
N ILE A 54 -10.71 1.20 0.90
CA ILE A 54 -9.35 0.91 0.42
C ILE A 54 -9.38 0.94 -1.11
N ASP A 55 -8.57 1.80 -1.69
CA ASP A 55 -8.34 1.86 -3.13
C ASP A 55 -6.95 1.33 -3.48
N ILE A 56 -6.86 0.24 -4.25
CA ILE A 56 -5.62 -0.21 -4.89
C ILE A 56 -5.55 0.45 -6.27
N VAL A 57 -4.45 1.11 -6.56
CA VAL A 57 -4.26 1.90 -7.79
C VAL A 57 -2.97 1.47 -8.47
N ALA A 58 -3.04 1.13 -9.75
CA ALA A 58 -1.87 0.84 -10.58
C ALA A 58 -2.00 1.47 -11.97
N THR A 59 -0.94 1.46 -12.75
CA THR A 59 -0.95 1.97 -14.13
C THR A 59 -1.76 1.08 -15.06
N SER A 60 -1.84 -0.22 -14.77
CA SER A 60 -2.68 -1.18 -15.49
C SER A 60 -3.73 -1.83 -14.60
N GLU A 61 -4.86 -2.23 -15.21
CA GLU A 61 -5.93 -2.94 -14.49
C GLU A 61 -5.44 -4.30 -13.94
N SER A 62 -4.65 -5.02 -14.72
CA SER A 62 -4.14 -6.34 -14.31
C SER A 62 -3.27 -6.25 -13.05
N GLN A 63 -2.41 -5.24 -12.93
CA GLN A 63 -1.60 -5.01 -11.74
C GLN A 63 -2.48 -4.66 -10.53
N ALA A 64 -3.35 -3.64 -10.65
CA ALA A 64 -4.23 -3.23 -9.56
C ALA A 64 -5.13 -4.38 -9.07
N LYS A 65 -5.48 -5.31 -9.95
CA LYS A 65 -6.35 -6.43 -9.68
C LYS A 65 -5.67 -7.56 -8.91
N THR A 66 -4.35 -7.72 -9.03
CA THR A 66 -3.62 -8.84 -8.44
C THR A 66 -3.86 -8.96 -6.93
N SER A 67 -3.56 -7.93 -6.16
CA SER A 67 -3.76 -7.94 -4.71
C SER A 67 -5.24 -7.98 -4.30
N PHE A 68 -6.14 -7.45 -5.15
CA PHE A 68 -7.58 -7.59 -4.95
C PHE A 68 -8.04 -9.04 -5.11
N GLU A 69 -7.55 -9.74 -6.15
CA GLU A 69 -7.89 -11.14 -6.40
C GLU A 69 -7.39 -12.08 -5.31
N ASP A 70 -6.25 -11.81 -4.71
CA ASP A 70 -5.77 -12.58 -3.56
C ASP A 70 -6.79 -12.51 -2.40
N VAL A 71 -7.28 -11.32 -2.06
CA VAL A 71 -8.31 -11.15 -1.03
C VAL A 71 -9.63 -11.83 -1.45
N TYR A 72 -10.01 -11.68 -2.72
CA TYR A 72 -11.21 -12.33 -3.26
C TYR A 72 -11.13 -13.85 -3.11
N ASN A 73 -10.02 -14.46 -3.51
CA ASN A 73 -9.81 -15.89 -3.48
C ASN A 73 -9.82 -16.42 -2.03
N VAL A 74 -9.15 -15.76 -1.09
CA VAL A 74 -9.20 -16.12 0.34
C VAL A 74 -10.66 -16.16 0.85
N ILE A 75 -11.48 -15.18 0.46
CA ILE A 75 -12.89 -15.15 0.86
C ILE A 75 -13.69 -16.23 0.15
N ASP A 76 -13.39 -16.52 -1.11
CA ASP A 76 -14.09 -17.55 -1.90
C ASP A 76 -13.79 -18.95 -1.41
N ASP A 77 -12.53 -19.28 -1.21
CA ASP A 77 -12.08 -20.58 -0.69
C ASP A 77 -12.63 -20.86 0.71
N ASN A 78 -12.92 -19.81 1.48
CA ASN A 78 -13.49 -19.90 2.83
C ASN A 78 -14.95 -19.43 2.89
N ALA A 79 -15.70 -19.55 1.80
CA ALA A 79 -17.06 -19.03 1.66
C ALA A 79 -18.02 -19.49 2.75
N GLY A 80 -17.89 -20.72 3.25
CA GLY A 80 -18.71 -21.26 4.33
C GLY A 80 -18.72 -20.40 5.61
N ARG A 81 -17.60 -19.74 5.90
CA ARG A 81 -17.44 -18.85 7.06
C ARG A 81 -17.52 -17.38 6.65
N LEU A 82 -16.78 -16.98 5.61
CA LEU A 82 -16.56 -15.60 5.28
C LEU A 82 -17.70 -14.95 4.48
N SER A 83 -18.55 -15.71 3.78
CA SER A 83 -19.73 -15.15 3.12
C SER A 83 -20.75 -14.54 4.09
N LYS A 84 -20.74 -14.92 5.36
CA LYS A 84 -21.56 -14.28 6.41
C LYS A 84 -21.06 -12.88 6.76
N VAL A 85 -19.75 -12.66 6.61
CA VAL A 85 -19.04 -11.43 7.04
C VAL A 85 -18.73 -10.53 5.88
N PHE A 86 -18.44 -11.08 4.70
CA PHE A 86 -18.11 -10.34 3.50
C PHE A 86 -19.15 -10.51 2.39
N TYR A 87 -19.37 -9.46 1.64
CA TYR A 87 -19.91 -9.46 0.29
C TYR A 87 -18.74 -9.35 -0.68
N ARG A 88 -18.79 -10.07 -1.79
CA ARG A 88 -17.78 -9.98 -2.83
C ARG A 88 -18.40 -10.02 -4.23
N SER A 89 -17.80 -9.28 -5.11
CA SER A 89 -17.98 -9.33 -6.56
C SER A 89 -16.60 -9.22 -7.24
N LYS A 90 -16.53 -9.36 -8.54
CA LYS A 90 -15.28 -9.23 -9.29
C LYS A 90 -14.62 -7.84 -9.25
N VAL A 91 -15.31 -6.84 -8.73
CA VAL A 91 -14.84 -5.44 -8.70
C VAL A 91 -14.95 -4.77 -7.33
N LEU A 92 -15.56 -5.44 -6.36
CA LEU A 92 -15.82 -4.89 -5.03
C LEU A 92 -15.85 -6.01 -3.99
N ILE A 93 -15.10 -5.82 -2.92
CA ILE A 93 -15.25 -6.60 -1.68
C ILE A 93 -15.72 -5.64 -0.60
N GLN A 94 -16.69 -6.06 0.23
CA GLN A 94 -17.20 -5.26 1.34
C GLN A 94 -17.35 -6.11 2.60
N HIS A 95 -16.78 -5.63 3.70
CA HIS A 95 -17.06 -6.20 5.02
C HIS A 95 -18.43 -5.73 5.52
N LYS A 96 -19.34 -6.65 5.78
CA LYS A 96 -20.76 -6.36 6.11
C LYS A 96 -20.94 -5.60 7.42
N GLY A 97 -20.08 -5.84 8.41
CA GLY A 97 -20.15 -5.18 9.72
C GLY A 97 -19.62 -3.75 9.72
N THR A 98 -18.40 -3.54 9.21
CA THR A 98 -17.76 -2.21 9.17
C THR A 98 -18.24 -1.35 8.01
N LYS A 99 -18.81 -1.95 6.96
CA LYS A 99 -19.15 -1.33 5.66
C LYS A 99 -17.93 -0.80 4.90
N SER A 100 -16.74 -1.21 5.30
CA SER A 100 -15.49 -0.92 4.59
C SER A 100 -15.44 -1.69 3.28
N LYS A 101 -14.85 -1.08 2.25
CA LYS A 101 -14.78 -1.61 0.89
C LYS A 101 -13.34 -1.72 0.44
N LEU A 102 -13.07 -2.71 -0.40
CA LEU A 102 -11.86 -2.82 -1.20
C LEU A 102 -12.24 -2.74 -2.67
N GLU A 103 -11.63 -1.82 -3.37
CA GLU A 103 -11.77 -1.63 -4.82
C GLU A 103 -10.37 -1.53 -5.45
N PHE A 104 -10.26 -1.89 -6.73
CA PHE A 104 -9.06 -1.65 -7.53
C PHE A 104 -9.38 -0.65 -8.64
N ASN A 105 -8.37 0.12 -9.06
CA ASN A 105 -8.51 1.22 -10.01
C ASN A 105 -7.27 1.33 -10.89
N THR A 106 -7.45 1.77 -12.12
CA THR A 106 -6.33 2.26 -12.92
C THR A 106 -6.03 3.72 -12.57
N SER A 107 -4.77 4.13 -12.67
CA SER A 107 -4.33 5.50 -12.38
C SER A 107 -5.04 6.56 -13.24
N ASN A 108 -5.51 6.19 -14.43
CA ASN A 108 -6.23 7.08 -15.37
C ASN A 108 -7.72 7.30 -15.04
N ALA A 109 -8.22 6.83 -13.91
CA ALA A 109 -9.64 6.96 -13.56
C ALA A 109 -10.01 8.41 -13.15
N ARG A 110 -10.40 9.23 -14.13
CA ARG A 110 -10.75 10.66 -13.97
C ARG A 110 -11.96 10.97 -13.09
N THR A 111 -12.71 9.96 -12.63
CA THR A 111 -14.03 10.15 -11.98
C THR A 111 -14.00 9.93 -10.46
N LYS A 112 -12.84 9.89 -9.81
CA LYS A 112 -12.71 9.50 -8.40
C LYS A 112 -12.57 10.67 -7.42
N ASP A 113 -12.73 11.90 -7.93
CA ASP A 113 -12.71 13.08 -7.08
C ASP A 113 -13.88 13.06 -6.10
N GLY A 114 -13.61 13.25 -4.80
CA GLY A 114 -14.62 13.30 -3.74
C GLY A 114 -14.86 12.00 -2.96
N LYS A 115 -14.19 10.89 -3.23
CA LYS A 115 -14.22 9.69 -2.37
C LYS A 115 -13.73 10.04 -0.95
N ARG A 116 -14.24 9.29 0.04
CA ARG A 116 -13.80 9.38 1.43
C ARG A 116 -13.00 8.13 1.79
N THR A 117 -11.91 7.94 1.09
CA THR A 117 -11.04 6.77 1.21
C THR A 117 -10.26 6.83 2.52
N GLY A 118 -10.11 5.70 3.19
CA GLY A 118 -9.28 5.55 4.39
C GLY A 118 -7.82 5.28 4.03
N VAL A 119 -7.60 4.49 2.99
CA VAL A 119 -6.25 4.17 2.51
C VAL A 119 -6.20 4.09 0.98
N VAL A 120 -5.11 4.59 0.42
CA VAL A 120 -4.76 4.42 -0.99
C VAL A 120 -3.45 3.63 -1.08
N ILE A 121 -3.44 2.64 -1.92
CA ILE A 121 -2.28 1.78 -2.18
C ILE A 121 -1.89 1.99 -3.64
N PHE A 122 -0.75 2.63 -3.87
CA PHE A 122 -0.17 2.77 -5.21
C PHE A 122 0.76 1.59 -5.47
N ASP A 123 0.33 0.71 -6.36
CA ASP A 123 1.11 -0.46 -6.77
C ASP A 123 2.00 -0.11 -7.96
N GLU A 124 3.21 -0.62 -7.94
CA GLU A 124 4.28 -0.39 -8.92
C GLU A 124 4.50 1.11 -9.20
N ILE A 125 4.70 1.91 -8.10
CA ILE A 125 4.88 3.36 -8.20
C ILE A 125 6.02 3.77 -9.14
N HIS A 126 6.96 2.87 -9.45
CA HIS A 126 8.05 3.09 -10.40
C HIS A 126 7.59 3.33 -11.84
N GLU A 127 6.33 3.01 -12.17
CA GLU A 127 5.75 3.24 -13.50
C GLU A 127 5.08 4.61 -13.64
N TYR A 128 4.97 5.40 -12.55
CA TYR A 128 4.33 6.70 -12.57
C TYR A 128 5.31 7.78 -13.03
N GLU A 129 4.93 8.51 -14.07
CA GLU A 129 5.76 9.59 -14.65
C GLU A 129 5.62 10.91 -13.88
N ASP A 130 4.43 11.14 -13.27
CA ASP A 130 4.13 12.37 -12.53
C ASP A 130 3.13 12.15 -11.38
N TYR A 131 2.85 13.22 -10.64
CA TYR A 131 1.95 13.21 -9.48
C TYR A 131 0.48 13.43 -9.83
N SER A 132 0.09 13.68 -11.06
CA SER A 132 -1.28 14.06 -11.43
C SER A 132 -2.30 13.02 -10.95
N ASN A 133 -2.04 11.76 -11.22
CA ASN A 133 -2.90 10.66 -10.82
C ASN A 133 -2.85 10.40 -9.30
N ILE A 134 -1.68 10.54 -8.68
CA ILE A 134 -1.51 10.38 -7.23
C ILE A 134 -2.38 11.41 -6.50
N LYS A 135 -2.35 12.68 -6.91
CA LYS A 135 -3.14 13.77 -6.31
C LYS A 135 -4.65 13.52 -6.37
N VAL A 136 -5.15 12.94 -7.45
CA VAL A 136 -6.58 12.61 -7.59
C VAL A 136 -7.04 11.65 -6.49
N PHE A 137 -6.29 10.58 -6.26
CA PHE A 137 -6.67 9.59 -5.24
C PHE A 137 -6.41 10.06 -3.82
N THR A 138 -5.34 10.82 -3.58
CA THR A 138 -4.98 11.31 -2.24
C THR A 138 -5.83 12.49 -1.79
N SER A 139 -6.49 13.24 -2.71
CA SER A 139 -7.38 14.36 -2.38
C SER A 139 -8.54 13.96 -1.45
N GLY A 140 -8.93 12.69 -1.46
CA GLY A 140 -9.98 12.11 -0.61
C GLY A 140 -9.54 11.73 0.81
N LEU A 141 -8.24 11.62 1.04
CA LEU A 141 -7.66 11.27 2.34
C LEU A 141 -7.84 12.40 3.36
N GLY A 142 -7.71 12.09 4.64
CA GLY A 142 -7.91 13.06 5.72
C GLY A 142 -9.37 13.25 6.15
N LYS A 143 -10.34 12.74 5.39
CA LYS A 143 -11.77 12.71 5.77
C LYS A 143 -12.14 11.52 6.66
N LYS A 144 -11.18 10.63 6.90
CA LYS A 144 -11.28 9.45 7.76
C LYS A 144 -10.25 9.54 8.88
N LYS A 145 -10.55 8.85 9.97
CA LYS A 145 -9.57 8.67 11.05
C LYS A 145 -8.44 7.77 10.54
N ASP A 146 -7.21 8.11 10.90
CA ASP A 146 -6.00 7.34 10.61
C ASP A 146 -5.84 7.04 9.11
N PRO A 147 -5.86 8.06 8.22
CA PRO A 147 -5.67 7.82 6.79
C PRO A 147 -4.27 7.29 6.51
N ARG A 148 -4.10 6.47 5.46
CA ARG A 148 -2.80 5.93 5.08
C ARG A 148 -2.58 5.96 3.58
N ILE A 149 -1.31 6.05 3.20
CA ILE A 149 -0.83 5.85 1.83
C ILE A 149 0.22 4.76 1.85
N PHE A 150 0.09 3.80 0.94
CA PHE A 150 1.14 2.83 0.66
C PHE A 150 1.66 3.07 -0.75
N TYR A 151 2.96 3.22 -0.87
CA TYR A 151 3.69 3.17 -2.12
C TYR A 151 4.46 1.85 -2.15
N ILE A 152 4.06 0.92 -3.01
CA ILE A 152 4.70 -0.39 -3.11
C ILE A 152 5.31 -0.56 -4.49
N THR A 153 6.52 -1.06 -4.55
CA THR A 153 7.26 -1.10 -5.80
C THR A 153 8.51 -1.98 -5.75
N THR A 154 8.96 -2.35 -6.93
CA THR A 154 10.38 -2.62 -7.22
C THR A 154 11.04 -1.32 -7.69
N ASP A 155 12.34 -1.32 -7.98
CA ASP A 155 12.95 -0.21 -8.72
C ASP A 155 12.59 -0.30 -10.22
N GLY A 156 12.59 0.84 -10.90
CA GLY A 156 12.20 0.96 -12.30
C GLY A 156 13.14 1.84 -13.12
N TYR A 157 12.76 2.10 -14.38
CA TYR A 157 13.57 2.88 -15.33
C TYR A 157 13.13 4.34 -15.45
N VAL A 158 11.93 4.71 -14.99
CA VAL A 158 11.46 6.10 -14.99
C VAL A 158 12.34 6.91 -14.06
N ARG A 159 12.85 8.03 -14.56
CA ARG A 159 13.69 8.98 -13.78
C ARG A 159 13.02 10.34 -13.72
N GLY A 160 13.23 11.05 -12.59
CA GLY A 160 12.57 12.31 -12.32
C GLY A 160 11.08 12.19 -12.05
N GLY A 161 10.59 10.99 -11.81
CA GLY A 161 9.20 10.70 -11.43
C GLY A 161 9.02 10.56 -9.90
N PRO A 162 7.79 10.26 -9.47
CA PRO A 162 7.43 10.18 -8.05
C PRO A 162 8.30 9.24 -7.22
N LEU A 163 8.77 8.14 -7.80
CA LEU A 163 9.63 7.19 -7.07
C LEU A 163 10.99 7.81 -6.69
N ASP A 164 11.57 8.62 -7.56
CA ASP A 164 12.86 9.26 -7.26
C ASP A 164 12.73 10.24 -6.09
N ASP A 165 11.64 11.03 -6.05
CA ASP A 165 11.36 11.93 -4.93
C ASP A 165 11.09 11.16 -3.62
N LEU A 166 10.32 10.06 -3.69
CA LEU A 166 10.06 9.19 -2.53
C LEU A 166 11.34 8.54 -2.00
N LYS A 167 12.26 8.14 -2.87
CA LYS A 167 13.57 7.61 -2.47
C LYS A 167 14.42 8.67 -1.78
N GLU A 168 14.41 9.91 -2.28
CA GLU A 168 15.14 11.02 -1.66
C GLU A 168 14.55 11.38 -0.30
N GLU A 169 13.21 11.47 -0.19
CA GLU A 169 12.56 11.66 1.11
C GLU A 169 12.93 10.53 2.09
N ALA A 170 12.87 9.28 1.63
CA ALA A 170 13.24 8.12 2.45
C ALA A 170 14.69 8.20 2.94
N ARG A 171 15.62 8.62 2.07
CA ARG A 171 17.03 8.85 2.44
C ARG A 171 17.15 9.89 3.55
N MET A 172 16.46 11.02 3.41
CA MET A 172 16.47 12.10 4.40
C MET A 172 15.85 11.65 5.75
N VAL A 173 14.78 10.86 5.71
CA VAL A 173 14.16 10.27 6.92
C VAL A 173 15.13 9.33 7.63
N LEU A 174 15.77 8.43 6.90
CA LEU A 174 16.73 7.47 7.46
C LEU A 174 17.97 8.16 8.04
N ASN A 175 18.40 9.26 7.44
CA ASN A 175 19.50 10.09 7.92
C ASN A 175 19.09 11.06 9.06
N LYS A 176 17.80 11.07 9.47
CA LYS A 176 17.23 11.98 10.49
C LYS A 176 17.27 13.46 10.07
N GLU A 177 17.30 13.72 8.77
CA GLU A 177 17.25 15.08 8.20
C GLU A 177 15.81 15.63 8.18
N LEU A 178 14.79 14.73 8.22
CA LEU A 178 13.36 15.05 8.28
C LEU A 178 12.70 14.41 9.52
N PRO A 179 12.90 14.96 10.72
CA PRO A 179 12.42 14.36 11.96
C PRO A 179 10.88 14.34 12.10
N ASP A 180 10.19 15.22 11.38
CA ASP A 180 8.72 15.36 11.42
C ASP A 180 8.02 14.59 10.27
N SER A 181 8.77 13.86 9.42
CA SER A 181 8.17 13.05 8.36
C SER A 181 7.38 11.89 8.95
N THR A 182 6.20 11.65 8.38
CA THR A 182 5.33 10.50 8.72
C THR A 182 5.61 9.28 7.84
N MET A 183 6.65 9.34 7.01
CA MET A 183 7.05 8.23 6.16
C MET A 183 7.73 7.11 6.95
N LEU A 184 7.30 5.89 6.69
CA LEU A 184 7.99 4.65 7.09
C LEU A 184 8.68 4.06 5.85
N PRO A 185 9.99 4.28 5.68
CA PRO A 185 10.73 3.66 4.57
C PRO A 185 11.04 2.20 4.91
N PHE A 186 10.62 1.28 4.05
CA PHE A 186 11.03 -0.11 4.06
C PHE A 186 11.67 -0.45 2.72
N ILE A 187 13.00 -0.37 2.68
CA ILE A 187 13.79 -0.47 1.46
C ILE A 187 14.75 -1.64 1.57
N CYS A 188 14.55 -2.64 0.71
CA CYS A 188 15.43 -3.80 0.57
C CYS A 188 16.01 -3.78 -0.85
N LYS A 189 17.32 -3.58 -0.94
CA LYS A 189 18.04 -3.49 -2.20
C LYS A 189 19.48 -3.97 -2.04
N LEU A 190 20.13 -4.26 -3.15
CA LEU A 190 21.59 -4.41 -3.18
C LEU A 190 22.26 -3.05 -2.94
N ASP A 191 23.42 -3.04 -2.31
CA ASP A 191 24.18 -1.81 -2.04
C ASP A 191 24.97 -1.37 -3.27
N ASP A 192 25.46 -2.36 -4.04
CA ASP A 192 26.23 -2.15 -5.26
C ASP A 192 25.63 -2.98 -6.41
N PRO A 193 25.57 -2.47 -7.65
CA PRO A 193 25.15 -3.23 -8.82
C PRO A 193 25.93 -4.54 -9.05
N GLU A 194 27.19 -4.57 -8.70
CA GLU A 194 28.03 -5.78 -8.84
C GLU A 194 27.60 -6.91 -7.91
N GLU A 195 26.91 -6.61 -6.81
CA GLU A 195 26.37 -7.61 -5.88
C GLU A 195 25.32 -8.52 -6.53
N VAL A 196 24.80 -8.17 -7.71
CA VAL A 196 23.87 -9.02 -8.48
C VAL A 196 24.51 -10.37 -8.85
N HIS A 197 25.83 -10.43 -8.95
CA HIS A 197 26.60 -11.65 -9.27
C HIS A 197 26.95 -12.49 -8.04
N ASP A 198 26.65 -12.02 -6.82
CA ASP A 198 26.91 -12.72 -5.56
C ASP A 198 25.59 -13.13 -4.89
N GLU A 199 25.21 -14.40 -5.05
CA GLU A 199 23.98 -14.95 -4.47
C GLU A 199 23.88 -14.75 -2.96
N SER A 200 25.02 -14.71 -2.24
CA SER A 200 25.03 -14.47 -0.78
C SER A 200 24.54 -13.06 -0.38
N LYS A 201 24.41 -12.14 -1.34
CA LYS A 201 23.93 -10.77 -1.13
C LYS A 201 22.45 -10.59 -1.49
N TRP A 202 21.84 -11.54 -2.19
CA TRP A 202 20.46 -11.37 -2.70
C TRP A 202 19.42 -11.23 -1.60
N GLU A 203 19.70 -11.77 -0.41
CA GLU A 203 18.86 -11.58 0.78
C GLU A 203 18.66 -10.10 1.14
N LYS A 204 19.60 -9.20 0.80
CA LYS A 204 19.43 -7.76 1.00
C LYS A 204 18.23 -7.19 0.24
N ALA A 205 17.96 -7.71 -0.97
CA ALA A 205 16.87 -7.26 -1.82
C ALA A 205 15.58 -8.08 -1.63
N ASN A 206 15.72 -9.32 -1.19
CA ASN A 206 14.62 -10.27 -0.98
C ASN A 206 14.76 -10.93 0.39
N PRO A 207 14.42 -10.24 1.47
CA PRO A 207 14.48 -10.76 2.83
C PRO A 207 13.29 -11.68 3.09
N SER A 208 13.29 -12.89 2.61
CA SER A 208 12.21 -13.89 2.75
C SER A 208 12.64 -15.05 3.65
#